data_d690f33b4e6c6368e2e9ffe9706c277f
#
_entry.id   d690f33b4e6c6368e2e9ffe9706c277f
#
_cell.length_a   1.000
_cell.length_b   1.000
_cell.length_c   1.000
_cell.angle_alpha   90.00
_cell.angle_beta   90.00
_cell.angle_gamma   90.00
#
_symmetry.space_group_name_H-M   'P 1'
#
loop_
_entity.id
_entity.type
_entity.pdbx_description
1 polymer ?
#
loop_
_entity_poly.entity_id
_entity_poly.type
_entity_poly.pdbx_seq_one_letter_code
_entity_poly.pdbx_strand_id
1 'polypeptide(L)'
;MSLYEATKDLHHACEAHALGGRMSKGNVTPQEWADWLWAFRCLHSVVDQSLPAHMARDGLLAADLSVLPTARPSKAALTFAAGLVGHDVTGAAYVLHGAHRSGGRVMAPILSKRGLPCSHVVYIDNEA
;
A
#
# COMPACT_ATOMS: atom_id res chain seq x y z
N MET A 1 25.00 5.40 8.74
CA MET A 1 23.59 5.17 9.11
C MET A 1 22.88 4.46 7.98
N SER A 2 22.23 3.34 8.29
CA SER A 2 21.43 2.64 7.29
C SER A 2 20.09 3.35 7.04
N LEU A 3 19.43 3.02 5.94
CA LEU A 3 18.10 3.53 5.66
C LEU A 3 17.11 3.14 6.74
N TYR A 4 17.22 1.91 7.25
CA TYR A 4 16.41 1.44 8.36
C TYR A 4 16.56 2.34 9.59
N GLU A 5 17.80 2.63 10.00
CA GLU A 5 18.06 3.47 11.17
C GLU A 5 17.53 4.89 10.98
N ALA A 6 17.63 5.43 9.76
CA ALA A 6 17.15 6.77 9.45
C ALA A 6 15.61 6.88 9.50
N THR A 7 14.89 5.77 9.28
CA THR A 7 13.42 5.80 9.14
C THR A 7 12.68 5.01 10.23
N LYS A 8 13.39 4.32 11.13
CA LYS A 8 12.73 3.42 12.10
C LYS A 8 11.72 4.12 13.01
N ASP A 9 12.00 5.35 13.42
CA ASP A 9 11.08 6.09 14.31
C ASP A 9 9.78 6.45 13.57
N LEU A 10 9.88 6.83 12.31
CA LEU A 10 8.70 7.09 11.47
C LEU A 10 7.91 5.81 11.24
N HIS A 11 8.61 4.71 11.01
CA HIS A 11 7.98 3.40 10.82
C HIS A 11 7.20 2.96 12.07
N HIS A 12 7.82 3.10 13.25
CA HIS A 12 7.16 2.80 14.53
C HIS A 12 5.95 3.71 14.78
N ALA A 13 6.05 4.99 14.43
CA ALA A 13 4.92 5.91 14.56
C ALA A 13 3.74 5.50 13.67
N CYS A 14 4.02 5.06 12.44
CA CYS A 14 2.97 4.54 11.55
C CYS A 14 2.32 3.27 12.09
N GLU A 15 3.13 2.34 12.62
CA GLU A 15 2.62 1.09 13.22
C GLU A 15 1.78 1.36 14.45
N ALA A 16 2.12 2.39 15.23
CA ALA A 16 1.38 2.77 16.44
C ALA A 16 0.05 3.47 16.12
N HIS A 17 -0.18 3.89 14.88
CA HIS A 17 -1.44 4.49 14.48
C HIS A 17 -2.58 3.48 14.66
N ALA A 18 -3.75 3.96 15.10
CA ALA A 18 -4.90 3.12 15.38
C ALA A 18 -5.28 2.19 14.21
N LEU A 19 -5.25 2.70 12.98
CA LEU A 19 -5.55 1.90 11.79
C LEU A 19 -4.52 0.78 11.61
N GLY A 20 -3.23 1.08 11.77
CA GLY A 20 -2.16 0.08 11.68
C GLY A 20 -2.34 -1.04 12.69
N GLY A 21 -2.70 -0.70 13.92
CA GLY A 21 -2.99 -1.69 14.97
C GLY A 21 -4.17 -2.58 14.61
N ARG A 22 -5.24 -2.02 14.06
CA ARG A 22 -6.40 -2.80 13.63
C ARG A 22 -6.06 -3.70 12.44
N MET A 23 -5.25 -3.22 11.50
CA MET A 23 -4.82 -4.03 10.36
C MET A 23 -4.03 -5.25 10.81
N SER A 24 -3.06 -5.09 11.70
CA SER A 24 -2.23 -6.19 12.19
C SER A 24 -3.03 -7.21 13.01
N LYS A 25 -4.14 -6.80 13.61
CA LYS A 25 -5.05 -7.70 14.33
C LYS A 25 -6.16 -8.27 13.43
N GLY A 26 -6.22 -7.87 12.18
CA GLY A 26 -7.26 -8.29 11.26
C GLY A 26 -8.63 -7.66 11.53
N ASN A 27 -8.69 -6.54 12.25
CA ASN A 27 -9.93 -5.88 12.67
C ASN A 27 -10.34 -4.69 11.78
N VAL A 28 -9.64 -4.47 10.68
CA VAL A 28 -10.01 -3.43 9.73
C VAL A 28 -11.33 -3.78 9.05
N THR A 29 -12.22 -2.79 8.92
CA THR A 29 -13.50 -3.00 8.24
C THR A 29 -13.31 -3.03 6.72
N PRO A 30 -14.25 -3.66 5.97
CA PRO A 30 -14.20 -3.61 4.50
C PRO A 30 -14.17 -2.19 3.94
N GLN A 31 -14.89 -1.25 4.55
CA GLN A 31 -14.88 0.15 4.12
C GLN A 31 -13.51 0.80 4.36
N GLU A 32 -12.93 0.58 5.53
CA GLU A 32 -11.58 1.10 5.84
C GLU A 32 -10.54 0.51 4.88
N TRP A 33 -10.67 -0.76 4.55
CA TRP A 33 -9.76 -1.42 3.63
C TRP A 33 -9.90 -0.86 2.20
N ALA A 34 -11.14 -0.65 1.76
CA ALA A 34 -11.39 0.00 0.46
C ALA A 34 -10.76 1.39 0.39
N ASP A 35 -10.95 2.20 1.44
CA ASP A 35 -10.39 3.55 1.51
C ASP A 35 -8.86 3.52 1.47
N TRP A 36 -8.25 2.55 2.14
CA TRP A 36 -6.80 2.36 2.17
C TRP A 36 -6.26 1.97 0.78
N LEU A 37 -6.89 1.01 0.13
CA LEU A 37 -6.49 0.58 -1.21
C LEU A 37 -6.66 1.70 -2.24
N TRP A 38 -7.70 2.50 -2.10
CA TRP A 38 -7.93 3.65 -2.96
C TRP A 38 -6.79 4.67 -2.84
N ALA A 39 -6.37 4.96 -1.61
CA ALA A 39 -5.25 5.86 -1.35
C ALA A 39 -3.95 5.32 -1.97
N PHE A 40 -3.68 4.04 -1.80
CA PHE A 40 -2.53 3.40 -2.44
C PHE A 40 -2.58 3.50 -3.96
N ARG A 41 -3.76 3.31 -4.54
CA ARG A 41 -3.92 3.42 -5.99
C ARG A 41 -3.55 4.81 -6.50
N CYS A 42 -3.90 5.86 -5.76
CA CYS A 42 -3.49 7.23 -6.09
C CYS A 42 -1.97 7.35 -6.14
N LEU A 43 -1.27 6.81 -5.16
CA LEU A 43 0.19 6.88 -5.09
C LEU A 43 0.84 6.06 -6.20
N HIS A 44 0.38 4.84 -6.41
CA HIS A 44 0.93 3.96 -7.45
C HIS A 44 0.70 4.50 -8.85
N SER A 45 -0.39 5.25 -9.09
CA SER A 45 -0.65 5.85 -10.40
C SER A 45 0.47 6.79 -10.86
N VAL A 46 1.19 7.38 -9.93
CA VAL A 46 2.34 8.24 -10.24
C VAL A 46 3.64 7.46 -10.17
N VAL A 47 3.85 6.71 -9.09
CA VAL A 47 5.12 6.04 -8.79
C VAL A 47 5.46 4.96 -9.81
N ASP A 48 4.46 4.22 -10.29
CA ASP A 48 4.70 3.05 -11.13
C ASP A 48 4.93 3.37 -12.61
N GLN A 49 4.75 4.62 -13.02
CA GLN A 49 4.90 5.00 -14.44
C GLN A 49 6.28 4.73 -15.00
N SER A 50 7.31 4.80 -14.17
CA SER A 50 8.71 4.59 -14.58
C SER A 50 9.24 3.20 -14.21
N LEU A 51 8.39 2.32 -13.70
CA LEU A 51 8.77 0.98 -13.26
C LEU A 51 8.39 -0.08 -14.31
N PRO A 52 9.03 -1.27 -14.25
CA PRO A 52 8.63 -2.39 -15.11
C PRO A 52 7.15 -2.73 -14.94
N ALA A 53 6.49 -3.14 -16.02
CA ALA A 53 5.05 -3.38 -16.03
C ALA A 53 4.59 -4.39 -14.98
N HIS A 54 5.40 -5.42 -14.70
CA HIS A 54 5.04 -6.44 -13.70
C HIS A 54 5.00 -5.91 -12.27
N MET A 55 5.61 -4.74 -12.02
CA MET A 55 5.57 -4.09 -10.72
C MET A 55 4.37 -3.17 -10.54
N ALA A 56 3.70 -2.78 -11.63
CA ALA A 56 2.55 -1.88 -11.56
C ALA A 56 1.41 -2.52 -10.75
N ARG A 57 0.83 -1.74 -9.84
CA ARG A 57 -0.21 -2.23 -8.93
C ARG A 57 -1.62 -1.77 -9.28
N ASP A 58 -1.78 -0.86 -10.24
CA ASP A 58 -3.08 -0.27 -10.55
C ASP A 58 -4.15 -1.31 -10.87
N GLY A 59 -3.85 -2.25 -11.74
CA GLY A 59 -4.81 -3.29 -12.13
C GLY A 59 -5.22 -4.19 -10.97
N LEU A 60 -4.26 -4.57 -10.12
CA LEU A 60 -4.52 -5.40 -8.95
C LEU A 60 -5.35 -4.65 -7.90
N LEU A 61 -5.02 -3.39 -7.66
CA LEU A 61 -5.77 -2.55 -6.73
C LEU A 61 -7.19 -2.29 -7.24
N ALA A 62 -7.35 -2.03 -8.54
CA ALA A 62 -8.67 -1.84 -9.15
C ALA A 62 -9.52 -3.10 -9.02
N ALA A 63 -8.95 -4.27 -9.26
CA ALA A 63 -9.66 -5.54 -9.13
C ALA A 63 -10.12 -5.77 -7.68
N ASP A 64 -9.25 -5.53 -6.70
CA ASP A 64 -9.61 -5.68 -5.30
C ASP A 64 -10.71 -4.68 -4.88
N LEU A 65 -10.60 -3.44 -5.35
CA LEU A 65 -11.60 -2.42 -5.07
C LEU A 65 -12.97 -2.77 -5.65
N SER A 66 -13.01 -3.49 -6.76
CA SER A 66 -14.27 -3.86 -7.41
C SER A 66 -15.15 -4.78 -6.57
N VAL A 67 -14.59 -5.50 -5.61
CA VAL A 67 -15.32 -6.43 -4.73
C VAL A 67 -15.50 -5.90 -3.30
N LEU A 68 -15.15 -4.65 -3.09
CA LEU A 68 -15.26 -3.97 -1.80
C LEU A 68 -16.33 -2.87 -1.84
N PRO A 69 -16.77 -2.35 -0.68
CA PRO A 69 -17.61 -1.15 -0.68
C PRO A 69 -16.96 -0.01 -1.45
N THR A 70 -17.77 0.90 -2.00
CA THR A 70 -17.24 2.06 -2.72
C THR A 70 -16.30 2.86 -1.80
N ALA A 71 -15.06 3.02 -2.23
CA ALA A 71 -14.06 3.73 -1.45
C ALA A 71 -14.40 5.23 -1.35
N ARG A 72 -14.08 5.81 -0.21
CA ARG A 72 -14.18 7.25 -0.01
C ARG A 72 -12.88 7.91 -0.45
N PRO A 73 -12.93 8.97 -1.28
CA PRO A 73 -11.73 9.68 -1.72
C PRO A 73 -10.95 10.26 -0.53
N SER A 74 -9.63 10.18 -0.62
CA SER A 74 -8.73 10.80 0.35
C SER A 74 -8.08 12.03 -0.27
N LYS A 75 -8.42 13.21 0.25
CA LYS A 75 -7.80 14.46 -0.19
C LYS A 75 -6.28 14.45 0.09
N ALA A 76 -5.87 13.89 1.22
CA ALA A 76 -4.46 13.78 1.56
C ALA A 76 -3.69 12.92 0.55
N ALA A 77 -4.26 11.78 0.13
CA ALA A 77 -3.64 10.92 -0.86
C ALA A 77 -3.54 11.62 -2.22
N LEU A 78 -4.58 12.32 -2.64
CA LEU A 78 -4.58 13.09 -3.90
C LEU A 78 -3.52 14.19 -3.87
N THR A 79 -3.44 14.93 -2.78
CA THR A 79 -2.47 16.02 -2.62
C THR A 79 -1.05 15.50 -2.65
N PHE A 80 -0.79 14.40 -1.93
CA PHE A 80 0.54 13.80 -1.90
C PHE A 80 0.94 13.25 -3.27
N ALA A 81 0.04 12.53 -3.94
CA ALA A 81 0.29 12.00 -5.29
C ALA A 81 0.58 13.13 -6.29
N ALA A 82 -0.20 14.20 -6.25
CA ALA A 82 0.02 15.37 -7.12
C ALA A 82 1.40 15.98 -6.88
N GLY A 83 1.86 16.03 -5.64
CA GLY A 83 3.18 16.54 -5.28
C GLY A 83 4.34 15.69 -5.78
N LEU A 84 4.09 14.42 -6.12
CA LEU A 84 5.12 13.54 -6.68
C LEU A 84 5.32 13.71 -8.19
N VAL A 85 4.34 14.28 -8.88
CA VAL A 85 4.41 14.43 -10.34
C VAL A 85 5.57 15.33 -10.72
N GLY A 86 6.41 14.87 -11.65
CA GLY A 86 7.57 15.63 -12.12
C GLY A 86 8.80 15.54 -11.21
N HIS A 87 8.73 14.79 -10.12
CA HIS A 87 9.86 14.58 -9.22
C HIS A 87 10.43 13.17 -9.36
N ASP A 88 11.64 12.96 -8.81
CA ASP A 88 12.21 11.62 -8.68
C ASP A 88 11.42 10.85 -7.64
N VAL A 89 10.79 9.75 -8.06
CA VAL A 89 9.93 8.94 -7.19
C VAL A 89 10.61 7.67 -6.69
N THR A 90 11.92 7.54 -6.86
CA THR A 90 12.66 6.32 -6.46
C THR A 90 12.45 5.99 -4.98
N GLY A 91 12.54 6.99 -4.11
CA GLY A 91 12.31 6.79 -2.67
C GLY A 91 10.89 6.35 -2.35
N ALA A 92 9.90 6.97 -2.98
CA ALA A 92 8.50 6.59 -2.80
C ALA A 92 8.24 5.16 -3.31
N ALA A 93 8.81 4.80 -4.46
CA ALA A 93 8.72 3.45 -5.02
C ALA A 93 9.32 2.41 -4.06
N TYR A 94 10.49 2.71 -3.52
CA TYR A 94 11.16 1.85 -2.54
C TYR A 94 10.27 1.59 -1.32
N VAL A 95 9.70 2.64 -0.75
CA VAL A 95 8.85 2.53 0.44
C VAL A 95 7.58 1.75 0.13
N LEU A 96 6.86 2.10 -0.93
CA LEU A 96 5.59 1.45 -1.27
C LEU A 96 5.77 -0.02 -1.61
N HIS A 97 6.64 -0.33 -2.56
CA HIS A 97 6.84 -1.72 -3.00
C HIS A 97 7.54 -2.54 -1.92
N GLY A 98 8.46 -1.96 -1.18
CA GLY A 98 9.11 -2.61 -0.05
C GLY A 98 8.11 -2.99 1.05
N ALA A 99 7.17 -2.10 1.37
CA ALA A 99 6.12 -2.37 2.33
C ALA A 99 5.22 -3.52 1.87
N HIS A 100 4.84 -3.54 0.59
CA HIS A 100 4.00 -4.62 0.04
C HIS A 100 4.74 -5.96 0.04
N ARG A 101 6.00 -5.98 -0.35
CA ARG A 101 6.79 -7.22 -0.39
C ARG A 101 7.07 -7.79 1.00
N SER A 102 7.37 -6.93 1.95
CA SER A 102 7.74 -7.35 3.32
C SER A 102 6.52 -7.46 4.24
N GLY A 103 5.84 -6.34 4.48
CA GLY A 103 4.67 -6.28 5.36
C GLY A 103 3.49 -7.05 4.80
N GLY A 104 3.32 -7.04 3.48
CA GLY A 104 2.25 -7.75 2.82
C GLY A 104 2.27 -9.25 3.04
N ARG A 105 3.44 -9.85 3.14
CA ARG A 105 3.57 -11.29 3.45
C ARG A 105 2.99 -11.64 4.81
N VAL A 106 3.07 -10.71 5.76
CA VAL A 106 2.52 -10.88 7.11
C VAL A 106 1.03 -10.58 7.10
N MET A 107 0.62 -9.48 6.44
CA MET A 107 -0.75 -8.99 6.48
C MET A 107 -1.72 -9.79 5.61
N ALA A 108 -1.29 -10.25 4.44
CA ALA A 108 -2.17 -10.91 3.49
C ALA A 108 -2.89 -12.13 4.06
N PRO A 109 -2.23 -13.06 4.79
CA PRO A 109 -2.93 -14.19 5.41
C PRO A 109 -3.96 -13.73 6.44
N ILE A 110 -3.67 -12.69 7.21
CA ILE A 110 -4.57 -12.15 8.24
C ILE A 110 -5.82 -11.58 7.59
N LEU A 111 -5.65 -10.74 6.57
CA LEU A 111 -6.76 -10.10 5.86
C LEU A 111 -7.57 -11.11 5.06
N SER A 112 -6.91 -12.08 4.43
CA SER A 112 -7.57 -13.13 3.66
C SER A 112 -8.53 -13.95 4.51
N LYS A 113 -8.18 -14.25 5.75
CA LYS A 113 -9.07 -14.95 6.69
C LYS A 113 -10.31 -14.15 7.01
N ARG A 114 -10.28 -12.84 6.83
CA ARG A 114 -11.41 -11.94 7.04
C ARG A 114 -12.19 -11.70 5.74
N GLY A 115 -11.83 -12.38 4.66
CA GLY A 115 -12.46 -12.21 3.36
C GLY A 115 -12.09 -10.92 2.64
N LEU A 116 -11.00 -10.27 3.03
CA LEU A 116 -10.55 -9.04 2.41
C LEU A 116 -9.49 -9.33 1.34
N PRO A 117 -9.65 -8.82 0.12
CA PRO A 117 -8.68 -9.05 -0.95
C PRO A 117 -7.38 -8.28 -0.69
N CYS A 118 -6.25 -8.87 -1.06
CA CYS A 118 -4.94 -8.29 -0.85
C CYS A 118 -3.98 -8.70 -1.98
N SER A 119 -4.43 -8.58 -3.24
CA SER A 119 -3.65 -9.08 -4.38
C SER A 119 -2.46 -8.20 -4.73
N HIS A 120 -2.49 -6.92 -4.33
CA HIS A 120 -1.41 -5.97 -4.64
C HIS A 120 -0.07 -6.29 -3.96
N VAL A 121 -0.06 -7.18 -2.97
CA VAL A 121 1.18 -7.59 -2.29
C VAL A 121 1.84 -8.80 -2.94
N VAL A 122 1.24 -9.37 -3.98
CA VAL A 122 1.77 -10.51 -4.71
C VAL A 122 2.61 -10.03 -5.89
N TYR A 123 3.87 -10.46 -5.94
CA TYR A 123 4.82 -10.13 -7.00
C TYR A 123 5.30 -11.39 -7.69
N ILE A 124 5.35 -11.37 -9.01
CA ILE A 124 5.79 -12.55 -9.79
C ILE A 124 7.29 -12.84 -9.63
N ASP A 125 8.07 -11.83 -9.23
CA ASP A 125 9.49 -11.95 -9.00
C ASP A 125 9.85 -12.11 -7.52
N ASN A 126 8.88 -12.45 -6.69
CA ASN A 126 9.04 -12.54 -5.24
C ASN A 126 9.52 -13.92 -4.82
N GLU A 127 10.58 -14.38 -5.46
CA GLU A 127 11.14 -15.71 -5.29
C GLU A 127 12.09 -15.81 -4.10
N ALA A 128 12.70 -14.71 -3.80
CA ALA A 128 13.78 -14.68 -2.81
C ALA A 128 13.26 -14.44 -1.41
#